data_498266e4608fb263461629d977270448
#
_entry.id   498266e4608fb263461629d977270448
#
_cell.length_a   1.000
_cell.length_b   1.000
_cell.length_c   1.000
_cell.angle_alpha   90.00
_cell.angle_beta   90.00
_cell.angle_gamma   90.00
#
_symmetry.space_group_name_H-M   'P 1'
#
loop_
_entity.id
_entity.type
_entity.pdbx_description
1 polymer ?
#
loop_
_entity_poly.entity_id
_entity_poly.type
_entity_poly.pdbx_seq_one_letter_code
_entity_poly.pdbx_strand_id
1 'polypeptide(L)'
;MTNNILKEIKNELISKGREPNIDNLEQYISQNKIFSIFFISKIIPNISTILYTLNNLYMKNDSMKLIICICSDTKEDFEETLLLINKDISCLILNYESKNRELLISKYNIINIPSLIILDKDGKLIDSLNIEKIKSLTEYELQGWENLSKINNIYKKKKPELGEIVLLLSVHRHELIYSDNIMKAYGKSGWSCDVCRKHYEHYISNFFCPLCGWDLCDPCYVRFKEG
;
A
#
# COMPACT_ATOMS: atom_id res chain seq x y z
N MET A 1 -10.65 -12.80 -11.06
CA MET A 1 -11.11 -11.49 -10.54
C MET A 1 -10.56 -11.39 -9.11
N THR A 2 -9.62 -10.50 -8.87
CA THR A 2 -9.12 -10.27 -7.50
C THR A 2 -10.19 -9.49 -6.73
N ASN A 3 -10.83 -10.14 -5.75
CA ASN A 3 -11.78 -9.48 -4.87
C ASN A 3 -11.09 -8.33 -4.15
N ASN A 4 -11.65 -7.13 -4.24
CA ASN A 4 -11.13 -5.97 -3.53
C ASN A 4 -11.55 -6.06 -2.06
N ILE A 5 -10.58 -6.35 -1.19
CA ILE A 5 -10.81 -6.52 0.26
C ILE A 5 -11.50 -5.31 0.89
N LEU A 6 -11.24 -4.10 0.43
CA LEU A 6 -11.87 -2.89 0.94
C LEU A 6 -13.39 -2.89 0.73
N LYS A 7 -13.86 -3.49 -0.39
CA LYS A 7 -15.28 -3.67 -0.64
C LYS A 7 -15.90 -4.76 0.23
N GLU A 8 -15.13 -5.82 0.51
CA GLU A 8 -15.59 -6.92 1.37
C GLU A 8 -15.80 -6.47 2.81
N ILE A 9 -14.87 -5.66 3.36
CA ILE A 9 -14.96 -5.20 4.75
C ILE A 9 -15.88 -3.99 4.94
N LYS A 10 -16.37 -3.35 3.88
CA LYS A 10 -17.15 -2.09 3.95
C LYS A 10 -18.28 -2.17 4.98
N ASN A 11 -19.10 -3.22 4.92
CA ASN A 11 -20.27 -3.36 5.78
C ASN A 11 -19.93 -3.79 7.23
N GLU A 12 -18.66 -4.06 7.51
CA GLU A 12 -18.15 -4.49 8.81
C GLU A 12 -17.37 -3.35 9.51
N LEU A 13 -17.32 -2.16 8.91
CA LEU A 13 -16.66 -1.00 9.47
C LEU A 13 -17.63 -0.18 10.32
N ILE A 14 -17.11 0.39 11.40
CA ILE A 14 -17.79 1.37 12.24
C ILE A 14 -16.98 2.67 12.26
N SER A 15 -17.67 3.81 12.22
CA SER A 15 -17.03 5.13 12.28
C SER A 15 -16.70 5.51 13.70
N LYS A 16 -15.53 6.16 13.89
CA LYS A 16 -15.14 6.80 15.16
C LYS A 16 -14.54 8.17 14.88
N GLY A 17 -14.86 9.15 15.77
CA GLY A 17 -14.41 10.52 15.60
C GLY A 17 -15.39 11.39 14.82
N ARG A 18 -14.91 12.55 14.34
CA ARG A 18 -15.73 13.54 13.64
C ARG A 18 -16.10 13.17 12.21
N GLU A 19 -15.39 12.22 11.62
CA GLU A 19 -15.58 11.58 10.30
C GLU A 19 -14.63 10.39 10.21
N PRO A 20 -14.80 9.41 9.37
CA PRO A 20 -15.42 9.39 8.05
C PRO A 20 -16.81 8.74 8.05
N ASN A 21 -17.69 9.19 7.16
CA ASN A 21 -18.93 8.48 6.89
C ASN A 21 -18.62 7.21 6.08
N ILE A 22 -19.07 6.06 6.57
CA ILE A 22 -18.91 4.74 5.91
C ILE A 22 -19.52 4.76 4.51
N ASP A 23 -20.61 5.52 4.32
CA ASP A 23 -21.30 5.66 3.02
C ASP A 23 -20.38 6.25 1.93
N ASN A 24 -19.37 7.02 2.33
CA ASN A 24 -18.39 7.60 1.42
C ASN A 24 -17.22 6.67 1.06
N LEU A 25 -17.13 5.44 1.61
CA LEU A 25 -15.98 4.55 1.35
C LEU A 25 -15.83 4.22 -0.13
N GLU A 26 -16.94 4.01 -0.84
CA GLU A 26 -16.93 3.78 -2.30
C GLU A 26 -16.43 5.01 -3.07
N GLN A 27 -16.81 6.20 -2.63
CA GLN A 27 -16.29 7.44 -3.18
C GLN A 27 -14.78 7.56 -2.98
N TYR A 28 -14.25 7.25 -1.78
CA TYR A 28 -12.82 7.24 -1.53
C TYR A 28 -12.08 6.22 -2.41
N ILE A 29 -12.63 5.01 -2.56
CA ILE A 29 -12.09 3.99 -3.47
C ILE A 29 -12.09 4.51 -4.91
N SER A 30 -13.17 5.16 -5.37
CA SER A 30 -13.28 5.71 -6.72
C SER A 30 -12.31 6.87 -7.00
N GLN A 31 -11.99 7.65 -5.97
CA GLN A 31 -11.04 8.78 -6.04
C GLN A 31 -9.57 8.36 -5.99
N ASN A 32 -9.25 7.09 -6.11
CA ASN A 32 -7.88 6.56 -6.01
C ASN A 32 -7.19 6.87 -4.67
N LYS A 33 -7.96 6.97 -3.59
CA LYS A 33 -7.42 7.18 -2.26
C LYS A 33 -6.58 5.99 -1.81
N ILE A 34 -5.61 6.26 -0.95
CA ILE A 34 -4.81 5.25 -0.29
C ILE A 34 -5.51 4.87 1.02
N PHE A 35 -5.45 3.61 1.36
CA PHE A 35 -5.97 3.10 2.61
C PHE A 35 -4.82 2.58 3.46
N SER A 36 -4.89 2.84 4.74
CA SER A 36 -4.00 2.22 5.71
C SER A 36 -4.81 1.38 6.68
N ILE A 37 -4.34 0.17 6.97
CA ILE A 37 -4.94 -0.68 8.01
C ILE A 37 -3.93 -0.82 9.14
N PHE A 38 -4.29 -0.32 10.31
CA PHE A 38 -3.46 -0.39 11.49
C PHE A 38 -3.94 -1.52 12.42
N PHE A 39 -3.15 -2.56 12.51
CA PHE A 39 -3.38 -3.71 13.39
C PHE A 39 -2.87 -3.40 14.79
N ILE A 40 -3.76 -3.42 15.77
CA ILE A 40 -3.45 -3.07 17.17
C ILE A 40 -4.05 -4.07 18.14
N SER A 41 -3.53 -4.10 19.38
CA SER A 41 -4.10 -4.82 20.51
C SER A 41 -3.99 -3.99 21.79
N LYS A 42 -4.71 -4.36 22.84
CA LYS A 42 -4.69 -3.70 24.15
C LYS A 42 -3.30 -3.61 24.78
N ILE A 43 -2.42 -4.56 24.49
CA ILE A 43 -1.12 -4.73 25.17
C ILE A 43 -0.06 -3.71 24.69
N ILE A 44 -0.34 -2.92 23.65
CA ILE A 44 0.65 -2.02 23.05
C ILE A 44 0.89 -0.80 23.94
N PRO A 45 2.10 -0.61 24.48
CA PRO A 45 2.43 0.60 25.25
C PRO A 45 2.31 1.84 24.37
N ASN A 46 1.76 2.93 24.93
CA ASN A 46 1.67 4.24 24.26
C ASN A 46 0.88 4.23 22.93
N ILE A 47 -0.08 3.31 22.77
CA ILE A 47 -0.91 3.24 21.56
C ILE A 47 -1.59 4.58 21.23
N SER A 48 -2.06 5.30 22.26
CA SER A 48 -2.71 6.61 22.08
C SER A 48 -1.78 7.65 21.43
N THR A 49 -0.49 7.64 21.76
CA THR A 49 0.51 8.52 21.15
C THR A 49 0.73 8.17 19.67
N ILE A 50 0.82 6.88 19.36
CA ILE A 50 0.99 6.41 17.98
C ILE A 50 -0.23 6.78 17.13
N LEU A 51 -1.43 6.54 17.66
CA LEU A 51 -2.68 6.89 17.00
C LEU A 51 -2.81 8.41 16.79
N TYR A 52 -2.40 9.21 17.77
CA TYR A 52 -2.38 10.67 17.63
C TYR A 52 -1.43 11.13 16.51
N THR A 53 -0.23 10.54 16.43
CA THR A 53 0.74 10.83 15.36
C THR A 53 0.16 10.49 13.99
N LEU A 54 -0.41 9.29 13.83
CA LEU A 54 -1.07 8.88 12.59
C LEU A 54 -2.23 9.80 12.23
N ASN A 55 -3.08 10.14 13.20
CA ASN A 55 -4.21 11.03 12.97
C ASN A 55 -3.75 12.41 12.45
N ASN A 56 -2.73 12.99 13.07
CA ASN A 56 -2.20 14.29 12.63
C ASN A 56 -1.66 14.26 11.21
N LEU A 57 -1.01 13.17 10.82
CA LEU A 57 -0.55 12.98 9.44
C LEU A 57 -1.73 12.84 8.47
N TYR A 58 -2.73 12.03 8.81
CA TYR A 58 -3.87 11.77 7.93
C TYR A 58 -4.88 12.92 7.85
N MET A 59 -5.03 13.71 8.92
CA MET A 59 -5.90 14.90 8.89
C MET A 59 -5.37 16.01 7.97
N LYS A 60 -4.07 16.03 7.73
CA LYS A 60 -3.43 16.96 6.77
C LYS A 60 -3.50 16.46 5.33
N ASN A 61 -3.88 15.22 5.12
CA ASN A 61 -3.85 14.58 3.81
C ASN A 61 -5.15 13.85 3.49
N ASP A 62 -6.01 14.51 2.69
CA ASP A 62 -7.31 13.97 2.28
C ASP A 62 -7.22 12.73 1.39
N SER A 63 -6.04 12.40 0.85
CA SER A 63 -5.86 11.24 -0.02
C SER A 63 -5.71 9.92 0.73
N MET A 64 -5.59 9.94 2.05
CA MET A 64 -5.43 8.73 2.87
C MET A 64 -6.58 8.54 3.86
N LYS A 65 -6.95 7.27 4.08
CA LYS A 65 -7.96 6.89 5.08
C LYS A 65 -7.41 5.81 6.01
N LEU A 66 -7.59 6.03 7.31
CA LEU A 66 -7.16 5.11 8.36
C LEU A 66 -8.28 4.14 8.71
N ILE A 67 -7.97 2.85 8.64
CA ILE A 67 -8.79 1.76 9.16
C ILE A 67 -8.02 1.12 10.32
N ILE A 68 -8.67 0.90 11.43
CA ILE A 68 -8.08 0.22 12.59
C ILE A 68 -8.66 -1.19 12.68
N CYS A 69 -7.78 -2.18 12.75
CA CYS A 69 -8.11 -3.56 13.02
C CYS A 69 -7.64 -3.91 14.45
N ILE A 70 -8.59 -4.00 15.38
CA ILE A 70 -8.30 -4.39 16.76
C ILE A 70 -8.22 -5.92 16.82
N CYS A 71 -7.01 -6.41 17.11
CA CYS A 71 -6.72 -7.84 17.26
C CYS A 71 -6.88 -8.21 18.74
N SER A 72 -8.03 -8.75 19.10
CA SER A 72 -8.37 -9.20 20.46
C SER A 72 -9.15 -10.49 20.40
N ASP A 73 -8.93 -11.34 21.40
CA ASP A 73 -9.59 -12.64 21.51
C ASP A 73 -10.96 -12.53 22.18
N THR A 74 -11.15 -11.50 23.01
CA THR A 74 -12.40 -11.26 23.74
C THR A 74 -13.05 -9.94 23.34
N LYS A 75 -14.36 -9.86 23.53
CA LYS A 75 -15.13 -8.65 23.27
C LYS A 75 -14.77 -7.54 24.28
N GLU A 76 -14.50 -7.92 25.52
CA GLU A 76 -14.06 -7.00 26.57
C GLU A 76 -12.75 -6.30 26.19
N ASP A 77 -11.75 -7.06 25.76
CA ASP A 77 -10.46 -6.49 25.29
C ASP A 77 -10.62 -5.61 24.07
N PHE A 78 -11.55 -5.96 23.16
CA PHE A 78 -11.89 -5.11 22.02
C PHE A 78 -12.49 -3.78 22.50
N GLU A 79 -13.47 -3.80 23.38
CA GLU A 79 -14.13 -2.60 23.90
C GLU A 79 -13.16 -1.73 24.70
N GLU A 80 -12.30 -2.32 25.52
CA GLU A 80 -11.25 -1.58 26.25
C GLU A 80 -10.25 -0.93 25.28
N THR A 81 -9.80 -1.65 24.24
CA THR A 81 -8.93 -1.08 23.21
C THR A 81 -9.63 0.04 22.45
N LEU A 82 -10.92 -0.11 22.16
CA LEU A 82 -11.74 0.90 21.53
C LEU A 82 -11.83 2.19 22.38
N LEU A 83 -11.85 2.08 23.71
CA LEU A 83 -11.83 3.23 24.61
C LEU A 83 -10.51 3.98 24.59
N LEU A 84 -9.39 3.29 24.32
CA LEU A 84 -8.06 3.92 24.17
C LEU A 84 -7.95 4.76 22.90
N ILE A 85 -8.78 4.51 21.89
CA ILE A 85 -8.83 5.31 20.67
C ILE A 85 -9.56 6.62 20.99
N ASN A 86 -8.83 7.73 21.04
CA ASN A 86 -9.39 9.03 21.35
C ASN A 86 -10.50 9.42 20.35
N LYS A 87 -11.54 10.10 20.84
CA LYS A 87 -12.65 10.61 20.01
C LYS A 87 -12.21 11.62 18.94
N ASP A 88 -11.05 12.25 19.14
CA ASP A 88 -10.48 13.19 18.17
C ASP A 88 -9.80 12.50 16.97
N ILE A 89 -9.63 11.17 17.04
CA ILE A 89 -9.04 10.39 15.94
C ILE A 89 -10.15 10.02 14.96
N SER A 90 -10.04 10.56 13.74
CA SER A 90 -10.95 10.23 12.64
C SER A 90 -10.52 8.95 11.94
N CYS A 91 -11.20 7.84 12.21
CA CYS A 91 -10.86 6.54 11.63
C CYS A 91 -12.09 5.66 11.44
N LEU A 92 -11.95 4.65 10.59
CA LEU A 92 -12.86 3.52 10.49
C LEU A 92 -12.30 2.38 11.34
N ILE A 93 -13.16 1.62 12.00
CA ILE A 93 -12.75 0.49 12.84
C ILE A 93 -13.45 -0.76 12.34
N LEU A 94 -12.70 -1.83 12.15
CA LEU A 94 -13.26 -3.12 11.81
C LEU A 94 -14.00 -3.68 13.04
N ASN A 95 -15.28 -4.00 12.86
CA ASN A 95 -16.13 -4.47 13.94
C ASN A 95 -15.58 -5.77 14.59
N TYR A 96 -15.85 -5.97 15.89
CA TYR A 96 -15.46 -7.18 16.61
C TYR A 96 -15.97 -8.45 15.94
N GLU A 97 -17.22 -8.46 15.50
CA GLU A 97 -17.88 -9.59 14.84
C GLU A 97 -17.37 -9.85 13.40
N SER A 98 -16.41 -9.04 12.90
CA SER A 98 -15.92 -9.18 11.54
C SER A 98 -15.19 -10.50 11.31
N LYS A 99 -15.67 -11.26 10.34
CA LYS A 99 -15.03 -12.49 9.86
C LYS A 99 -13.78 -12.20 9.01
N ASN A 100 -13.63 -10.96 8.58
CA ASN A 100 -12.52 -10.55 7.71
C ASN A 100 -11.24 -10.21 8.48
N ARG A 101 -11.24 -10.21 9.82
CA ARG A 101 -10.03 -9.94 10.61
C ARG A 101 -8.92 -10.95 10.34
N GLU A 102 -9.24 -12.24 10.46
CA GLU A 102 -8.28 -13.33 10.19
C GLU A 102 -7.87 -13.35 8.72
N LEU A 103 -8.81 -13.06 7.82
CA LEU A 103 -8.53 -12.94 6.39
C LEU A 103 -7.51 -11.83 6.10
N LEU A 104 -7.66 -10.65 6.73
CA LEU A 104 -6.72 -9.54 6.59
C LEU A 104 -5.33 -9.91 7.13
N ILE A 105 -5.27 -10.52 8.32
CA ILE A 105 -4.02 -10.97 8.94
C ILE A 105 -3.30 -11.97 8.03
N SER A 106 -4.00 -12.97 7.53
CA SER A 106 -3.45 -13.99 6.65
C SER A 106 -3.05 -13.41 5.28
N LYS A 107 -3.94 -12.64 4.65
CA LYS A 107 -3.71 -12.07 3.30
C LYS A 107 -2.48 -11.17 3.23
N TYR A 108 -2.25 -10.37 4.27
CA TYR A 108 -1.12 -9.42 4.31
C TYR A 108 0.04 -9.92 5.17
N ASN A 109 0.01 -11.18 5.60
CA ASN A 109 1.07 -11.83 6.38
C ASN A 109 1.48 -11.00 7.61
N ILE A 110 0.49 -10.60 8.44
CA ILE A 110 0.73 -9.83 9.65
C ILE A 110 1.27 -10.76 10.74
N ILE A 111 2.57 -10.70 11.00
CA ILE A 111 3.26 -11.56 11.97
C ILE A 111 3.33 -10.90 13.35
N ASN A 112 3.50 -9.57 13.37
CA ASN A 112 3.68 -8.80 14.60
C ASN A 112 2.63 -7.69 14.71
N ILE A 113 2.20 -7.42 15.93
CA ILE A 113 1.31 -6.30 16.29
C ILE A 113 2.06 -5.41 17.28
N PRO A 114 2.11 -4.09 17.06
CA PRO A 114 1.42 -3.31 16.04
C PRO A 114 2.07 -3.38 14.65
N SER A 115 1.24 -3.33 13.62
CA SER A 115 1.66 -3.27 12.22
C SER A 115 0.73 -2.33 11.43
N LEU A 116 1.30 -1.53 10.55
CA LEU A 116 0.55 -0.65 9.65
C LEU A 116 0.82 -1.08 8.22
N ILE A 117 -0.22 -1.44 7.47
CA ILE A 117 -0.12 -1.70 6.04
C ILE A 117 -0.74 -0.56 5.25
N ILE A 118 -0.13 -0.28 4.11
CA ILE A 118 -0.58 0.74 3.16
C ILE A 118 -1.06 0.04 1.90
N LEU A 119 -2.29 0.32 1.51
CA LEU A 119 -2.98 -0.30 0.39
C LEU A 119 -3.37 0.74 -0.67
N ASP A 120 -3.32 0.34 -1.93
CA ASP A 120 -3.96 1.11 -3.00
C ASP A 120 -5.50 0.91 -2.97
N LYS A 121 -6.21 1.64 -3.82
CA LYS A 121 -7.69 1.56 -3.96
C LYS A 121 -8.22 0.17 -4.31
N ASP A 122 -7.38 -0.69 -4.85
CA ASP A 122 -7.72 -2.07 -5.23
C ASP A 122 -7.39 -3.08 -4.12
N GLY A 123 -6.91 -2.59 -2.97
CA GLY A 123 -6.49 -3.42 -1.85
C GLY A 123 -5.16 -4.13 -2.07
N LYS A 124 -4.32 -3.63 -2.99
CA LYS A 124 -2.97 -4.15 -3.19
C LYS A 124 -2.01 -3.50 -2.20
N LEU A 125 -1.14 -4.30 -1.59
CA LEU A 125 -0.13 -3.82 -0.67
C LEU A 125 0.87 -2.91 -1.37
N ILE A 126 1.05 -1.69 -0.84
CA ILE A 126 2.08 -0.73 -1.23
C ILE A 126 3.26 -0.85 -0.27
N ASP A 127 3.00 -0.87 1.05
CA ASP A 127 4.03 -0.91 2.08
C ASP A 127 3.50 -1.59 3.36
N SER A 128 4.44 -2.06 4.20
CA SER A 128 4.15 -2.64 5.51
C SER A 128 5.17 -2.15 6.53
N LEU A 129 4.68 -1.56 7.61
CA LEU A 129 5.48 -0.84 8.59
C LEU A 129 5.35 -1.47 9.97
N ASN A 130 6.50 -1.67 10.63
CA ASN A 130 6.57 -1.99 12.05
C ASN A 130 6.48 -0.72 12.91
N ILE A 131 6.41 -0.90 14.23
CA ILE A 131 6.23 0.20 15.19
C ILE A 131 7.32 1.29 15.09
N GLU A 132 8.56 0.94 14.84
CA GLU A 132 9.65 1.92 14.78
C GLU A 132 9.52 2.82 13.53
N LYS A 133 9.16 2.24 12.40
CA LYS A 133 8.87 3.01 11.19
C LYS A 133 7.62 3.88 11.35
N ILE A 134 6.57 3.38 12.04
CA ILE A 134 5.35 4.15 12.29
C ILE A 134 5.65 5.40 13.11
N LYS A 135 6.50 5.30 14.14
CA LYS A 135 6.89 6.44 14.98
C LYS A 135 7.68 7.52 14.23
N SER A 136 8.41 7.12 13.18
CA SER A 136 9.26 8.02 12.38
C SER A 136 8.59 8.48 11.07
N LEU A 137 7.30 8.18 10.87
CA LEU A 137 6.57 8.55 9.67
C LEU A 137 6.51 10.07 9.47
N THR A 138 6.73 10.48 8.24
CA THR A 138 6.70 11.87 7.79
C THR A 138 5.72 12.08 6.63
N GLU A 139 5.42 13.32 6.30
CA GLU A 139 4.63 13.67 5.13
C GLU A 139 5.29 13.23 3.81
N TYR A 140 6.61 13.06 3.80
CA TYR A 140 7.35 12.61 2.61
C TYR A 140 7.00 11.17 2.22
N GLU A 141 6.93 10.25 3.22
CA GLU A 141 6.49 8.87 2.95
C GLU A 141 5.04 8.82 2.44
N LEU A 142 4.16 9.66 3.00
CA LEU A 142 2.77 9.75 2.52
C LEU A 142 2.70 10.14 1.04
N GLN A 143 3.43 11.17 0.64
CA GLN A 143 3.52 11.59 -0.77
C GLN A 143 4.11 10.50 -1.66
N GLY A 144 5.11 9.77 -1.14
CA GLY A 144 5.71 8.63 -1.83
C GLY A 144 4.69 7.53 -2.14
N TRP A 145 3.86 7.16 -1.16
CA TRP A 145 2.81 6.16 -1.35
C TRP A 145 1.72 6.61 -2.32
N GLU A 146 1.32 7.89 -2.27
CA GLU A 146 0.37 8.45 -3.25
C GLU A 146 0.90 8.35 -4.68
N ASN A 147 2.15 8.71 -4.87
CA ASN A 147 2.79 8.63 -6.18
C ASN A 147 2.88 7.17 -6.65
N LEU A 148 3.25 6.24 -5.79
CA LEU A 148 3.27 4.81 -6.11
C LEU A 148 1.89 4.27 -6.46
N SER A 149 0.84 4.68 -5.74
CA SER A 149 -0.54 4.30 -6.05
C SER A 149 -0.97 4.81 -7.42
N LYS A 150 -0.68 6.08 -7.75
CA LYS A 150 -0.97 6.67 -9.07
C LYS A 150 -0.25 5.91 -10.18
N ILE A 151 1.05 5.67 -10.02
CA ILE A 151 1.90 4.93 -10.97
C ILE A 151 1.33 3.51 -11.18
N ASN A 152 1.03 2.78 -10.12
CA ASN A 152 0.45 1.44 -10.20
C ASN A 152 -0.89 1.41 -10.96
N ASN A 153 -1.74 2.43 -10.75
CA ASN A 153 -3.02 2.53 -11.45
C ASN A 153 -2.86 2.81 -12.94
N ILE A 154 -1.93 3.67 -13.31
CA ILE A 154 -1.60 3.98 -14.71
C ILE A 154 -1.04 2.72 -15.37
N TYR A 155 -0.10 2.05 -14.71
CA TYR A 155 0.51 0.84 -15.19
C TYR A 155 -0.49 -0.29 -15.44
N LYS A 156 -1.46 -0.52 -14.52
CA LYS A 156 -2.53 -1.52 -14.72
C LYS A 156 -3.37 -1.26 -15.97
N LYS A 157 -3.57 0.02 -16.34
CA LYS A 157 -4.33 0.39 -17.56
C LYS A 157 -3.52 0.23 -18.84
N LYS A 158 -2.18 0.32 -18.74
CA LYS A 158 -1.26 0.39 -19.88
C LYS A 158 -0.11 -0.62 -19.77
N LYS A 159 -0.31 -1.72 -19.01
CA LYS A 159 0.71 -2.76 -18.88
C LYS A 159 1.13 -3.23 -20.28
N PRO A 160 2.43 -3.17 -20.61
CA PRO A 160 2.91 -3.64 -21.90
C PRO A 160 2.71 -5.16 -22.03
N GLU A 161 2.59 -5.63 -23.25
CA GLU A 161 2.59 -7.05 -23.54
C GLU A 161 4.03 -7.60 -23.53
N LEU A 162 4.18 -8.86 -23.14
CA LEU A 162 5.50 -9.51 -23.20
C LEU A 162 6.04 -9.46 -24.63
N GLY A 163 7.28 -9.00 -24.77
CA GLY A 163 7.90 -8.77 -26.07
C GLY A 163 7.57 -7.40 -26.69
N GLU A 164 6.74 -6.58 -26.06
CA GLU A 164 6.50 -5.21 -26.54
C GLU A 164 7.82 -4.43 -26.57
N ILE A 165 8.09 -3.78 -27.72
CA ILE A 165 9.28 -2.96 -27.95
C ILE A 165 8.89 -1.50 -27.72
N VAL A 166 9.65 -0.81 -26.88
CA VAL A 166 9.45 0.61 -26.59
C VAL A 166 10.74 1.40 -26.77
N LEU A 167 10.62 2.64 -27.23
CA LEU A 167 11.72 3.58 -27.35
C LEU A 167 11.47 4.80 -26.47
N LEU A 168 12.33 5.00 -25.47
CA LEU A 168 12.25 6.09 -24.50
C LEU A 168 13.48 6.98 -24.60
N LEU A 169 13.56 7.79 -25.66
CA LEU A 169 14.74 8.62 -25.97
C LEU A 169 15.14 9.59 -24.85
N SER A 170 14.22 9.96 -23.99
CA SER A 170 14.50 10.79 -22.81
C SER A 170 15.39 10.14 -21.76
N VAL A 171 15.47 8.81 -21.75
CA VAL A 171 16.23 8.05 -20.73
C VAL A 171 17.22 7.06 -21.34
N HIS A 172 16.90 6.49 -22.49
CA HIS A 172 17.74 5.49 -23.15
C HIS A 172 17.61 5.56 -24.68
N ARG A 173 18.71 5.45 -25.40
CA ARG A 173 18.76 5.65 -26.85
C ARG A 173 18.41 4.41 -27.68
N HIS A 174 18.40 3.25 -27.07
CA HIS A 174 18.07 1.99 -27.75
C HIS A 174 16.65 1.53 -27.43
N GLU A 175 16.15 0.63 -28.25
CA GLU A 175 14.89 -0.05 -27.96
C GLU A 175 14.98 -0.91 -26.72
N LEU A 176 13.91 -0.90 -25.93
CA LEU A 176 13.74 -1.70 -24.73
C LEU A 176 12.65 -2.74 -25.00
N ILE A 177 12.87 -3.96 -24.57
CA ILE A 177 11.92 -5.06 -24.70
C ILE A 177 11.33 -5.36 -23.31
N TYR A 178 10.00 -5.37 -23.20
CA TYR A 178 9.35 -5.81 -21.98
C TYR A 178 9.46 -7.33 -21.83
N SER A 179 10.12 -7.78 -20.77
CA SER A 179 10.47 -9.20 -20.57
C SER A 179 10.16 -9.66 -19.14
N ASP A 180 9.66 -10.90 -19.04
CA ASP A 180 9.56 -11.66 -17.80
C ASP A 180 10.67 -12.73 -17.67
N ASN A 181 11.50 -12.86 -18.69
CA ASN A 181 12.49 -13.93 -18.81
C ASN A 181 13.90 -13.49 -18.38
N ILE A 182 13.96 -12.85 -17.22
CA ILE A 182 15.16 -12.20 -16.68
C ILE A 182 16.23 -13.23 -16.28
N MET A 183 15.82 -14.45 -15.94
CA MET A 183 16.77 -15.54 -15.63
C MET A 183 17.75 -15.86 -16.76
N LYS A 184 17.38 -15.63 -18.02
CA LYS A 184 18.30 -15.83 -19.16
C LYS A 184 19.41 -14.78 -19.20
N ALA A 185 19.12 -13.55 -18.74
CA ALA A 185 20.08 -12.45 -18.76
C ALA A 185 20.92 -12.38 -17.48
N TYR A 186 20.33 -12.59 -16.30
CA TYR A 186 20.94 -12.30 -15.00
C TYR A 186 21.02 -13.50 -14.04
N GLY A 187 20.52 -14.66 -14.43
CA GLY A 187 20.45 -15.82 -13.56
C GLY A 187 19.57 -15.58 -12.33
N LYS A 188 19.96 -16.13 -11.18
CA LYS A 188 19.17 -16.02 -9.94
C LYS A 188 19.49 -14.77 -9.11
N SER A 189 20.45 -13.94 -9.50
CA SER A 189 20.90 -12.78 -8.73
C SER A 189 19.95 -11.59 -8.79
N GLY A 190 18.92 -11.63 -9.65
CA GLY A 190 18.04 -10.50 -9.88
C GLY A 190 18.68 -9.40 -10.73
N TRP A 191 18.08 -8.21 -10.74
CA TRP A 191 18.50 -7.08 -11.57
C TRP A 191 18.25 -5.75 -10.86
N SER A 192 18.87 -4.66 -11.32
CA SER A 192 18.70 -3.33 -10.76
C SER A 192 18.28 -2.34 -11.83
N CYS A 193 17.28 -1.51 -11.52
CA CYS A 193 16.84 -0.46 -12.44
C CYS A 193 17.93 0.60 -12.58
N ASP A 194 18.35 0.91 -13.82
CA ASP A 194 19.39 1.91 -14.11
C ASP A 194 18.99 3.35 -13.81
N VAL A 195 17.68 3.61 -13.69
CA VAL A 195 17.17 4.93 -13.34
C VAL A 195 17.09 5.14 -11.84
N CYS A 196 16.31 4.29 -11.11
CA CYS A 196 16.07 4.49 -9.68
C CYS A 196 17.03 3.70 -8.78
N ARG A 197 17.89 2.85 -9.35
CA ARG A 197 18.87 2.00 -8.66
C ARG A 197 18.27 0.97 -7.71
N LYS A 198 16.94 0.79 -7.73
CA LYS A 198 16.28 -0.23 -6.93
C LYS A 198 16.60 -1.61 -7.48
N HIS A 199 16.92 -2.53 -6.57
CA HIS A 199 17.13 -3.94 -6.87
C HIS A 199 15.80 -4.70 -6.92
N TYR A 200 15.67 -5.65 -7.84
CA TYR A 200 14.49 -6.49 -8.06
C TYR A 200 14.91 -7.97 -8.18
N GLU A 201 14.06 -8.83 -7.66
CA GLU A 201 14.24 -10.28 -7.77
C GLU A 201 14.11 -10.73 -9.23
N HIS A 202 14.75 -11.86 -9.58
CA HIS A 202 14.83 -12.41 -10.94
C HIS A 202 13.48 -12.76 -11.59
N TYR A 203 12.40 -12.87 -10.82
CA TYR A 203 11.05 -13.16 -11.32
C TYR A 203 10.21 -11.90 -11.58
N ILE A 204 10.76 -10.71 -11.36
CA ILE A 204 10.07 -9.44 -11.62
C ILE A 204 10.40 -8.98 -13.05
N SER A 205 9.35 -8.73 -13.85
CA SER A 205 9.47 -8.23 -15.22
C SER A 205 10.18 -6.87 -15.30
N ASN A 206 10.85 -6.61 -16.42
CA ASN A 206 11.53 -5.34 -16.70
C ASN A 206 11.43 -4.95 -18.16
N PHE A 207 11.81 -3.72 -18.47
CA PHE A 207 12.18 -3.29 -19.80
C PHE A 207 13.70 -3.43 -19.93
N PHE A 208 14.12 -4.30 -20.81
CA PHE A 208 15.51 -4.68 -20.98
C PHE A 208 16.03 -4.24 -22.35
N CYS A 209 17.24 -3.65 -22.38
CA CYS A 209 17.95 -3.36 -23.61
C CYS A 209 18.89 -4.52 -23.97
N PRO A 210 18.63 -5.27 -25.07
CA PRO A 210 19.50 -6.36 -25.45
C PRO A 210 20.87 -5.93 -25.97
N LEU A 211 21.05 -4.65 -26.34
CA LEU A 211 22.30 -4.14 -26.89
C LEU A 211 23.33 -3.74 -25.82
N CYS A 212 22.88 -3.22 -24.68
CA CYS A 212 23.80 -2.72 -23.66
C CYS A 212 23.48 -3.18 -22.23
N GLY A 213 22.49 -4.07 -22.04
CA GLY A 213 22.11 -4.60 -20.73
C GLY A 213 21.47 -3.57 -19.78
N TRP A 214 20.91 -2.48 -20.33
CA TRP A 214 20.26 -1.44 -19.54
C TRP A 214 18.84 -1.85 -19.14
N ASP A 215 18.48 -1.64 -17.86
CA ASP A 215 17.24 -2.11 -17.27
C ASP A 215 16.37 -0.97 -16.74
N LEU A 216 15.08 -1.07 -16.98
CA LEU A 216 14.08 -0.13 -16.50
C LEU A 216 12.96 -0.86 -15.78
N CYS A 217 12.67 -0.46 -14.55
CA CYS A 217 11.52 -0.98 -13.82
C CYS A 217 10.21 -0.35 -14.29
N ASP A 218 9.10 -1.07 -14.08
CA ASP A 218 7.76 -0.62 -14.42
C ASP A 218 7.41 0.78 -13.88
N PRO A 219 7.70 1.13 -12.60
CA PRO A 219 7.44 2.46 -12.09
C PRO A 219 8.18 3.57 -12.84
N CYS A 220 9.45 3.32 -13.22
CA CYS A 220 10.23 4.28 -14.00
C CYS A 220 9.72 4.38 -15.44
N TYR A 221 9.34 3.26 -16.07
CA TYR A 221 8.74 3.27 -17.41
C TYR A 221 7.50 4.16 -17.48
N VAL A 222 6.56 3.97 -16.53
CA VAL A 222 5.34 4.78 -16.47
C VAL A 222 5.66 6.27 -16.33
N ARG A 223 6.60 6.61 -15.45
CA ARG A 223 7.04 8.00 -15.24
C ARG A 223 7.53 8.68 -16.51
N PHE A 224 8.26 7.96 -17.37
CA PHE A 224 8.83 8.55 -18.60
C PHE A 224 7.93 8.44 -19.82
N LYS A 225 6.92 7.58 -19.81
CA LYS A 225 5.92 7.49 -20.88
C LYS A 225 4.89 8.62 -20.82
N GLU A 226 4.68 9.22 -19.66
CA GLU A 226 3.63 10.21 -19.37
C GLU A 226 4.16 11.64 -19.19
N GLY A 227 5.47 11.85 -19.07
CA GLY A 227 6.13 13.15 -19.03
C GLY A 227 6.57 13.59 -20.42
#